data_1118c084e80c1c830c87e8fd58d9a09c
#
_entry.id   1118c084e80c1c830c87e8fd58d9a09c
#
_cell.length_a   1.000
_cell.length_b   1.000
_cell.length_c   1.000
_cell.angle_alpha   90.00
_cell.angle_beta   90.00
_cell.angle_gamma   90.00
#
_symmetry.space_group_name_H-M   'P 1'
#
loop_
_entity.id
_entity.type
_entity.pdbx_description
1 polymer ?
#
loop_
_entity_poly.entity_id
_entity_poly.type
_entity_poly.pdbx_seq_one_letter_code
_entity_poly.pdbx_strand_id
1 'polypeptide(L)'
;MIQDPINDFDYEVRLRTLRERVETESFPEAGSFVNAHAHTFFSFNYRGYSPSCFALEAKKQGLDMGGIVDFDVLDGLEEFWTASRLLDLKACVGIESRVFVPEFADRVINSPGEPGISYHMGTGFTTADIPPEAQAFLDGMRTTSEERNRAMVERVNAFLAPLVLDYDADVAPLTPKGNATERHLCLAYARKAAGDFPEEGSLRAFWSEKLGVAPDDLKDLPDGRGMTDLIRAKTMKQGGAGYVQPDSGSFPKMAEMNEFVLKCGALPTFTWLDGTSEGEQALEELVEIGRSTGVVVFNVIPDRNYTPGSPDRKLENLRQVVRLTEDLGLPLLGGTEMNSPGQKFVDDFGSEEL
;
A
#
# COMPACT_ATOMS: atom_id res chain seq x y z
N MET A 1 12.64 16.44 -15.05
CA MET A 1 11.34 16.39 -15.73
C MET A 1 10.39 17.28 -14.93
N ILE A 2 9.58 18.12 -15.59
CA ILE A 2 8.52 18.87 -14.90
C ILE A 2 7.48 17.82 -14.48
N GLN A 3 7.22 17.70 -13.18
CA GLN A 3 6.23 16.78 -12.66
C GLN A 3 4.84 17.25 -13.15
N ASP A 4 3.98 16.33 -13.60
CA ASP A 4 2.62 16.67 -14.04
C ASP A 4 1.88 17.33 -12.85
N PRO A 5 1.30 18.57 -13.04
CA PRO A 5 0.64 19.30 -11.96
C PRO A 5 -0.51 18.55 -11.30
N ILE A 6 -1.06 17.52 -11.93
CA ILE A 6 -2.08 16.66 -11.31
C ILE A 6 -1.53 15.84 -10.14
N ASN A 7 -0.21 15.75 -9.98
CA ASN A 7 0.47 15.09 -8.86
C ASN A 7 1.21 16.10 -7.96
N ASP A 8 0.90 17.40 -8.06
CA ASP A 8 1.44 18.41 -7.15
C ASP A 8 0.98 18.14 -5.72
N PHE A 9 1.78 18.53 -4.72
CA PHE A 9 1.38 18.39 -3.31
C PHE A 9 0.34 19.43 -2.88
N ASP A 10 0.14 20.50 -3.66
CA ASP A 10 -0.95 21.47 -3.46
C ASP A 10 -2.25 20.94 -4.06
N TYR A 11 -3.26 20.76 -3.22
CA TYR A 11 -4.58 20.27 -3.62
C TYR A 11 -5.27 21.17 -4.67
N GLU A 12 -5.17 22.50 -4.53
CA GLU A 12 -5.82 23.44 -5.46
C GLU A 12 -5.18 23.38 -6.86
N VAL A 13 -3.87 23.11 -6.93
CA VAL A 13 -3.18 22.88 -8.21
C VAL A 13 -3.72 21.61 -8.87
N ARG A 14 -3.84 20.52 -8.13
CA ARG A 14 -4.36 19.25 -8.65
C ARG A 14 -5.81 19.39 -9.13
N LEU A 15 -6.66 20.01 -8.31
CA LEU A 15 -8.08 20.17 -8.63
C LEU A 15 -8.30 21.06 -9.87
N ARG A 16 -7.55 22.16 -9.99
CA ARG A 16 -7.57 23.00 -11.18
C ARG A 16 -7.13 22.22 -12.42
N THR A 17 -6.01 21.51 -12.33
CA THR A 17 -5.49 20.69 -13.43
C THR A 17 -6.50 19.62 -13.87
N LEU A 18 -7.16 18.98 -12.90
CA LEU A 18 -8.19 17.98 -13.20
C LEU A 18 -9.36 18.60 -13.96
N ARG A 19 -9.87 19.76 -13.52
CA ARG A 19 -10.96 20.46 -14.21
C ARG A 19 -10.62 20.81 -15.65
N GLU A 20 -9.41 21.35 -15.88
CA GLU A 20 -8.90 21.64 -17.22
C GLU A 20 -8.86 20.39 -18.11
N ARG A 21 -8.41 19.24 -17.54
CA ARG A 21 -8.39 17.95 -18.25
C ARG A 21 -9.80 17.45 -18.59
N VAL A 22 -10.74 17.55 -17.66
CA VAL A 22 -12.14 17.14 -17.87
C VAL A 22 -12.80 17.98 -18.98
N GLU A 23 -12.46 19.26 -19.11
CA GLU A 23 -13.00 20.15 -20.15
C GLU A 23 -12.36 19.93 -21.53
N THR A 24 -11.11 19.47 -21.59
CA THR A 24 -10.32 19.41 -22.84
C THR A 24 -10.10 18.00 -23.38
N GLU A 25 -10.25 16.97 -22.56
CA GLU A 25 -10.02 15.58 -22.96
C GLU A 25 -11.37 14.86 -23.18
N SER A 26 -11.38 13.87 -24.06
CA SER A 26 -12.50 12.96 -24.24
C SER A 26 -12.17 11.61 -23.60
N PHE A 27 -13.16 11.00 -22.97
CA PHE A 27 -12.99 9.73 -22.27
C PHE A 27 -13.80 8.62 -22.93
N PRO A 28 -13.34 7.37 -22.87
CA PRO A 28 -14.13 6.22 -23.31
C PRO A 28 -15.36 6.02 -22.43
N GLU A 29 -16.35 5.31 -22.96
CA GLU A 29 -17.43 4.80 -22.13
C GLU A 29 -16.88 3.82 -21.08
N ALA A 30 -17.55 3.74 -19.92
CA ALA A 30 -17.18 2.81 -18.87
C ALA A 30 -17.38 1.36 -19.36
N GLY A 31 -16.35 0.55 -19.19
CA GLY A 31 -16.39 -0.91 -19.45
C GLY A 31 -16.89 -1.67 -18.22
N SER A 32 -16.41 -2.91 -18.06
CA SER A 32 -16.73 -3.79 -16.93
C SER A 32 -15.58 -3.96 -15.93
N PHE A 33 -14.41 -3.39 -16.23
CA PHE A 33 -13.24 -3.53 -15.37
C PHE A 33 -13.30 -2.59 -14.18
N VAL A 34 -12.75 -3.05 -13.07
CA VAL A 34 -12.65 -2.28 -11.81
C VAL A 34 -11.26 -2.41 -11.23
N ASN A 35 -10.83 -1.41 -10.47
CA ASN A 35 -9.70 -1.52 -9.57
C ASN A 35 -10.11 -0.85 -8.24
N ALA A 36 -10.47 -1.65 -7.24
CA ALA A 36 -10.96 -1.18 -5.95
C ALA A 36 -9.87 -1.05 -4.89
N HIS A 37 -8.60 -1.33 -5.25
CA HIS A 37 -7.47 -1.28 -4.34
C HIS A 37 -6.23 -0.72 -5.03
N ALA A 38 -6.06 0.60 -4.95
CA ALA A 38 -4.84 1.28 -5.38
C ALA A 38 -4.38 2.26 -4.31
N HIS A 39 -3.07 2.23 -3.99
CA HIS A 39 -2.46 3.24 -3.14
C HIS A 39 -2.25 4.55 -3.90
N THR A 40 -2.26 5.66 -3.17
CA THR A 40 -1.90 6.98 -3.69
C THR A 40 -0.59 7.48 -3.07
N PHE A 41 -0.16 8.66 -3.45
CA PHE A 41 1.03 9.28 -2.85
C PHE A 41 0.86 9.65 -1.35
N PHE A 42 -0.37 9.52 -0.79
CA PHE A 42 -0.59 9.68 0.65
C PHE A 42 -0.06 8.51 1.48
N SER A 43 0.15 7.35 0.86
CA SER A 43 0.97 6.29 1.45
C SER A 43 2.18 5.99 0.56
N PHE A 44 2.05 5.27 -0.53
CA PHE A 44 3.09 5.11 -1.56
C PHE A 44 2.49 4.54 -2.84
N ASN A 45 2.52 5.32 -3.91
CA ASN A 45 2.22 4.87 -5.25
C ASN A 45 3.50 4.86 -6.09
N TYR A 46 3.81 3.76 -6.77
CA TYR A 46 5.07 3.63 -7.52
C TYR A 46 5.18 4.58 -8.72
N ARG A 47 4.06 5.14 -9.20
CA ARG A 47 4.00 6.19 -10.22
C ARG A 47 3.89 7.59 -9.63
N GLY A 48 3.74 7.71 -8.31
CA GLY A 48 3.52 8.98 -7.63
C GLY A 48 2.14 9.58 -7.85
N TYR A 49 1.12 8.76 -8.12
CA TYR A 49 -0.22 9.24 -8.41
C TYR A 49 -0.90 9.85 -7.17
N SER A 50 -1.42 11.05 -7.37
CA SER A 50 -2.42 11.63 -6.47
C SER A 50 -3.77 10.92 -6.63
N PRO A 51 -4.73 11.11 -5.69
CA PRO A 51 -6.10 10.64 -5.86
C PRO A 51 -6.74 11.16 -7.16
N SER A 52 -6.54 12.43 -7.50
CA SER A 52 -7.02 13.04 -8.75
C SER A 52 -6.41 12.40 -10.00
N CYS A 53 -5.11 12.12 -9.95
CA CYS A 53 -4.42 11.45 -11.05
C CYS A 53 -4.93 10.01 -11.25
N PHE A 54 -5.09 9.25 -10.16
CA PHE A 54 -5.61 7.89 -10.25
C PHE A 54 -7.04 7.87 -10.80
N ALA A 55 -7.92 8.78 -10.36
CA ALA A 55 -9.28 8.89 -10.89
C ALA A 55 -9.28 9.22 -12.40
N LEU A 56 -8.44 10.15 -12.83
CA LEU A 56 -8.29 10.53 -14.24
C LEU A 56 -7.81 9.35 -15.09
N GLU A 57 -6.79 8.65 -14.64
CA GLU A 57 -6.25 7.48 -15.35
C GLU A 57 -7.25 6.31 -15.39
N ALA A 58 -8.02 6.09 -14.30
CA ALA A 58 -9.11 5.12 -14.28
C ALA A 58 -10.18 5.43 -15.34
N LYS A 59 -10.58 6.72 -15.45
CA LYS A 59 -11.52 7.17 -16.47
C LYS A 59 -10.96 7.01 -17.88
N LYS A 60 -9.68 7.37 -18.11
CA LYS A 60 -9.00 7.19 -19.40
C LYS A 60 -8.94 5.74 -19.85
N GLN A 61 -8.81 4.81 -18.92
CA GLN A 61 -8.79 3.38 -19.22
C GLN A 61 -10.19 2.75 -19.26
N GLY A 62 -11.24 3.55 -19.08
CA GLY A 62 -12.62 3.08 -19.17
C GLY A 62 -13.04 2.16 -18.02
N LEU A 63 -12.47 2.33 -16.83
CA LEU A 63 -12.93 1.57 -15.67
C LEU A 63 -14.36 1.97 -15.31
N ASP A 64 -15.17 0.99 -14.89
CA ASP A 64 -16.49 1.22 -14.29
C ASP A 64 -16.37 1.80 -12.87
N MET A 65 -15.36 1.33 -12.11
CA MET A 65 -15.10 1.80 -10.76
C MET A 65 -13.59 1.89 -10.49
N GLY A 66 -13.19 2.99 -9.84
CA GLY A 66 -11.86 3.14 -9.24
C GLY A 66 -11.95 3.15 -7.71
N GLY A 67 -10.93 2.64 -7.04
CA GLY A 67 -10.85 2.65 -5.58
C GLY A 67 -9.46 2.98 -5.09
N ILE A 68 -9.37 3.83 -4.07
CA ILE A 68 -8.12 4.13 -3.38
C ILE A 68 -8.13 3.57 -1.96
N VAL A 69 -6.96 3.08 -1.55
CA VAL A 69 -6.73 2.53 -0.22
C VAL A 69 -5.31 2.90 0.20
N ASP A 70 -5.19 3.80 1.17
CA ASP A 70 -3.89 4.25 1.65
C ASP A 70 -3.57 3.67 3.03
N PHE A 71 -2.27 3.43 3.33
CA PHE A 71 -1.84 2.92 4.62
C PHE A 71 -2.05 3.93 5.73
N ASP A 72 -2.77 3.51 6.78
CA ASP A 72 -2.94 4.21 8.06
C ASP A 72 -3.60 5.60 7.97
N VAL A 73 -4.14 6.01 6.80
CA VAL A 73 -4.70 7.34 6.56
C VAL A 73 -5.92 7.32 5.61
N LEU A 74 -6.76 8.35 5.76
CA LEU A 74 -7.89 8.66 4.86
C LEU A 74 -7.67 10.01 4.12
N ASP A 75 -6.44 10.47 4.03
CA ASP A 75 -6.08 11.80 3.51
C ASP A 75 -6.50 12.04 2.05
N GLY A 76 -6.64 10.99 1.26
CA GLY A 76 -7.09 11.04 -0.14
C GLY A 76 -8.60 11.02 -0.33
N LEU A 77 -9.39 10.79 0.73
CA LEU A 77 -10.82 10.51 0.65
C LEU A 77 -11.61 11.63 -0.05
N GLU A 78 -11.54 12.84 0.47
CA GLU A 78 -12.31 13.98 -0.05
C GLU A 78 -11.90 14.33 -1.49
N GLU A 79 -10.59 14.30 -1.75
CA GLU A 79 -10.05 14.55 -3.08
C GLU A 79 -10.53 13.52 -4.09
N PHE A 80 -10.47 12.23 -3.76
CA PHE A 80 -10.88 11.16 -4.67
C PHE A 80 -12.39 11.21 -4.96
N TRP A 81 -13.21 11.49 -3.96
CA TRP A 81 -14.64 11.70 -4.13
C TRP A 81 -14.95 12.89 -5.06
N THR A 82 -14.21 13.99 -4.89
CA THR A 82 -14.37 15.18 -5.74
C THR A 82 -13.96 14.89 -7.18
N ALA A 83 -12.80 14.24 -7.37
CA ALA A 83 -12.29 13.85 -8.67
C ALA A 83 -13.22 12.87 -9.39
N SER A 84 -13.72 11.87 -8.68
CA SER A 84 -14.64 10.87 -9.24
C SER A 84 -15.96 11.45 -9.68
N ARG A 85 -16.53 12.42 -8.93
CA ARG A 85 -17.73 13.15 -9.35
C ARG A 85 -17.51 13.99 -10.61
N LEU A 86 -16.36 14.68 -10.73
CA LEU A 86 -16.02 15.47 -11.92
C LEU A 86 -15.87 14.59 -13.17
N LEU A 87 -15.40 13.35 -12.99
CA LEU A 87 -15.15 12.40 -14.07
C LEU A 87 -16.32 11.46 -14.37
N ASP A 88 -17.40 11.52 -13.59
CA ASP A 88 -18.48 10.53 -13.63
C ASP A 88 -17.90 9.09 -13.56
N LEU A 89 -17.12 8.84 -12.51
CA LEU A 89 -16.48 7.57 -12.19
C LEU A 89 -17.07 7.04 -10.87
N LYS A 90 -17.49 5.78 -10.82
CA LYS A 90 -17.84 5.14 -9.56
C LYS A 90 -16.58 5.04 -8.68
N ALA A 91 -16.73 5.33 -7.39
CA ALA A 91 -15.62 5.43 -6.46
C ALA A 91 -15.78 4.52 -5.24
N CYS A 92 -14.68 3.91 -4.80
CA CYS A 92 -14.55 3.26 -3.52
C CYS A 92 -13.38 3.87 -2.76
N VAL A 93 -13.56 4.27 -1.51
CA VAL A 93 -12.45 4.76 -0.68
C VAL A 93 -12.30 3.83 0.49
N GLY A 94 -11.06 3.48 0.80
CA GLY A 94 -10.69 2.61 1.89
C GLY A 94 -9.46 3.09 2.62
N ILE A 95 -9.13 2.36 3.67
CA ILE A 95 -7.89 2.44 4.45
C ILE A 95 -7.32 1.04 4.58
N GLU A 96 -6.01 0.92 4.50
CA GLU A 96 -5.30 -0.32 4.82
C GLU A 96 -4.41 -0.11 6.04
N SER A 97 -4.31 -1.12 6.89
CA SER A 97 -3.34 -1.15 7.99
C SER A 97 -2.87 -2.57 8.25
N ARG A 98 -1.82 -2.70 9.03
CA ARG A 98 -1.49 -3.98 9.66
C ARG A 98 -2.24 -4.10 10.96
N VAL A 99 -2.75 -5.30 11.24
CA VAL A 99 -3.46 -5.63 12.47
C VAL A 99 -2.88 -6.87 13.12
N PHE A 100 -3.04 -6.99 14.44
CA PHE A 100 -2.71 -8.20 15.18
C PHE A 100 -3.95 -9.07 15.33
N VAL A 101 -3.80 -10.37 15.03
CA VAL A 101 -4.82 -11.42 15.16
C VAL A 101 -4.36 -12.38 16.25
N PRO A 102 -4.89 -12.27 17.49
CA PRO A 102 -4.40 -13.03 18.65
C PRO A 102 -4.44 -14.54 18.44
N GLU A 103 -5.46 -15.05 17.74
CA GLU A 103 -5.67 -16.48 17.47
C GLU A 103 -4.61 -17.06 16.53
N PHE A 104 -3.88 -16.20 15.84
CA PHE A 104 -2.77 -16.54 14.93
C PHE A 104 -1.41 -16.06 15.44
N ALA A 105 -1.26 -15.78 16.72
CA ALA A 105 -0.03 -15.19 17.28
C ALA A 105 1.26 -15.98 17.01
N ASP A 106 1.16 -17.26 16.69
CA ASP A 106 2.26 -18.17 16.37
C ASP A 106 2.35 -18.53 14.87
N ARG A 107 1.41 -18.07 14.05
CA ARG A 107 1.33 -18.38 12.61
C ARG A 107 1.47 -17.13 11.76
N VAL A 108 2.25 -17.20 10.69
CA VAL A 108 2.33 -16.13 9.68
C VAL A 108 1.06 -16.13 8.84
N ILE A 109 0.37 -14.99 8.81
CA ILE A 109 -0.83 -14.80 7.97
C ILE A 109 -0.38 -14.28 6.59
N ASN A 110 -0.30 -12.96 6.40
CA ASN A 110 0.08 -12.36 5.12
C ASN A 110 1.13 -11.24 5.24
N SER A 111 1.65 -11.02 6.45
CA SER A 111 2.85 -10.19 6.67
C SER A 111 4.07 -11.12 6.82
N PRO A 112 4.98 -11.20 5.81
CA PRO A 112 6.03 -12.21 5.77
C PRO A 112 6.97 -12.16 6.97
N GLY A 113 7.12 -13.30 7.67
CA GLY A 113 7.99 -13.43 8.83
C GLY A 113 7.46 -12.79 10.12
N GLU A 114 6.21 -12.32 10.13
CA GLU A 114 5.57 -11.64 11.25
C GLU A 114 4.33 -12.43 11.72
N PRO A 115 4.47 -13.42 12.63
CA PRO A 115 3.34 -14.20 13.12
C PRO A 115 2.28 -13.32 13.78
N GLY A 116 1.02 -13.65 13.57
CA GLY A 116 -0.13 -12.90 14.08
C GLY A 116 -0.42 -11.58 13.37
N ILE A 117 0.45 -11.13 12.46
CA ILE A 117 0.24 -9.86 11.77
C ILE A 117 -0.41 -10.10 10.41
N SER A 118 -1.49 -9.35 10.16
CA SER A 118 -2.23 -9.38 8.89
C SER A 118 -2.40 -7.98 8.31
N TYR A 119 -2.29 -7.85 6.99
CA TYR A 119 -2.85 -6.72 6.28
C TYR A 119 -4.38 -6.78 6.36
N HIS A 120 -4.99 -5.64 6.60
CA HIS A 120 -6.43 -5.54 6.83
C HIS A 120 -6.95 -4.19 6.35
N MET A 121 -8.20 -4.15 5.92
CA MET A 121 -8.78 -2.97 5.31
C MET A 121 -10.12 -2.59 5.92
N GLY A 122 -10.48 -1.32 5.75
CA GLY A 122 -11.85 -0.86 5.73
C GLY A 122 -12.13 -0.24 4.37
N THR A 123 -13.28 -0.54 3.78
CA THR A 123 -13.67 -0.02 2.45
C THR A 123 -15.04 0.64 2.48
N GLY A 124 -15.34 1.48 1.49
CA GLY A 124 -16.64 2.10 1.36
C GLY A 124 -16.86 3.28 2.31
N PHE A 125 -15.82 4.02 2.69
CA PHE A 125 -15.97 5.29 3.39
C PHE A 125 -16.69 6.30 2.49
N THR A 126 -17.79 6.88 2.98
CA THR A 126 -18.68 7.76 2.20
C THR A 126 -18.62 9.21 2.61
N THR A 127 -17.96 9.53 3.71
CA THR A 127 -17.80 10.89 4.24
C THR A 127 -16.42 11.10 4.82
N ALA A 128 -15.93 12.33 4.74
CA ALA A 128 -14.73 12.79 5.44
C ALA A 128 -15.01 13.21 6.90
N ASP A 129 -16.27 13.29 7.29
CA ASP A 129 -16.68 13.60 8.67
C ASP A 129 -16.53 12.33 9.53
N ILE A 130 -15.33 12.14 10.04
CA ILE A 130 -15.00 11.01 10.93
C ILE A 130 -15.49 11.34 12.35
N PRO A 131 -16.26 10.44 13.01
CA PRO A 131 -16.64 10.62 14.41
C PRO A 131 -15.42 10.87 15.32
N PRO A 132 -15.52 11.74 16.35
CA PRO A 132 -14.37 12.09 17.19
C PRO A 132 -13.64 10.89 17.81
N GLU A 133 -14.37 9.88 18.25
CA GLU A 133 -13.80 8.64 18.79
C GLU A 133 -13.07 7.80 17.75
N ALA A 134 -13.53 7.82 16.49
CA ALA A 134 -12.87 7.18 15.36
C ALA A 134 -11.65 7.98 14.92
N GLN A 135 -11.72 9.32 14.95
CA GLN A 135 -10.59 10.19 14.65
C GLN A 135 -9.41 9.93 15.60
N ALA A 136 -9.66 9.78 16.88
CA ALA A 136 -8.60 9.47 17.85
C ALA A 136 -7.88 8.14 17.55
N PHE A 137 -8.60 7.14 17.05
CA PHE A 137 -8.00 5.87 16.61
C PHE A 137 -7.13 6.06 15.37
N LEU A 138 -7.61 6.80 14.37
CA LEU A 138 -6.88 7.12 13.15
C LEU A 138 -5.59 7.91 13.43
N ASP A 139 -5.68 8.91 14.31
CA ASP A 139 -4.52 9.71 14.75
C ASP A 139 -3.50 8.83 15.49
N GLY A 140 -3.97 7.89 16.30
CA GLY A 140 -3.13 6.90 16.99
C GLY A 140 -2.36 6.00 16.02
N MET A 141 -3.01 5.48 14.99
CA MET A 141 -2.34 4.68 13.94
C MET A 141 -1.25 5.48 13.23
N ARG A 142 -1.54 6.73 12.84
CA ARG A 142 -0.56 7.63 12.20
C ARG A 142 0.65 7.88 13.10
N THR A 143 0.40 8.22 14.37
CA THR A 143 1.47 8.46 15.35
C THR A 143 2.35 7.23 15.53
N THR A 144 1.76 6.07 15.75
CA THR A 144 2.50 4.80 15.90
C THR A 144 3.30 4.46 14.65
N SER A 145 2.75 4.71 13.46
CA SER A 145 3.46 4.50 12.19
C SER A 145 4.68 5.43 12.05
N GLU A 146 4.52 6.71 12.41
CA GLU A 146 5.61 7.68 12.39
C GLU A 146 6.72 7.33 13.41
N GLU A 147 6.36 7.02 14.64
CA GLU A 147 7.31 6.62 15.69
C GLU A 147 8.11 5.39 15.28
N ARG A 148 7.45 4.39 14.70
CA ARG A 148 8.09 3.18 14.17
C ARG A 148 9.09 3.51 13.04
N ASN A 149 8.71 4.40 12.12
CA ASN A 149 9.58 4.82 11.02
C ASN A 149 10.78 5.62 11.53
N ARG A 150 10.61 6.53 12.48
CA ARG A 150 11.71 7.29 13.11
C ARG A 150 12.69 6.36 13.81
N ALA A 151 12.21 5.43 14.60
CA ALA A 151 13.05 4.43 15.26
C ALA A 151 13.76 3.50 14.26
N MET A 152 13.13 3.20 13.12
CA MET A 152 13.78 2.46 12.02
C MET A 152 14.92 3.28 11.41
N VAL A 153 14.70 4.56 11.13
CA VAL A 153 15.73 5.47 10.60
C VAL A 153 16.93 5.54 11.53
N GLU A 154 16.74 5.66 12.84
CA GLU A 154 17.84 5.68 13.82
C GLU A 154 18.72 4.41 13.71
N ARG A 155 18.09 3.24 13.64
CA ARG A 155 18.83 1.96 13.53
C ARG A 155 19.54 1.81 12.18
N VAL A 156 18.88 2.20 11.09
CA VAL A 156 19.47 2.13 9.74
C VAL A 156 20.60 3.16 9.60
N ASN A 157 20.47 4.36 10.18
CA ASN A 157 21.55 5.35 10.24
C ASN A 157 22.81 4.80 10.93
N ALA A 158 22.64 4.11 12.06
CA ALA A 158 23.76 3.49 12.75
C ALA A 158 24.48 2.44 11.88
N PHE A 159 23.72 1.67 11.09
CA PHE A 159 24.26 0.66 10.18
C PHE A 159 24.94 1.28 8.95
N LEU A 160 24.33 2.31 8.35
CA LEU A 160 24.81 2.94 7.11
C LEU A 160 25.85 4.04 7.34
N ALA A 161 26.26 4.31 8.58
CA ALA A 161 27.23 5.35 8.86
C ALA A 161 28.44 5.30 7.88
N PRO A 162 28.93 6.44 7.32
CA PRO A 162 28.62 7.82 7.71
C PRO A 162 27.34 8.43 7.11
N LEU A 163 26.58 7.69 6.28
CA LEU A 163 25.32 8.16 5.72
C LEU A 163 24.26 8.28 6.82
N VAL A 164 23.69 9.47 6.98
CA VAL A 164 22.69 9.75 8.02
C VAL A 164 21.52 10.50 7.42
N LEU A 165 20.29 9.99 7.59
CA LEU A 165 19.06 10.70 7.29
C LEU A 165 18.58 11.49 8.51
N ASP A 166 18.07 12.69 8.27
CA ASP A 166 17.15 13.38 9.15
C ASP A 166 15.71 13.10 8.69
N TYR A 167 14.88 12.56 9.57
CA TYR A 167 13.51 12.16 9.19
C TYR A 167 12.67 13.35 8.69
N ASP A 168 12.76 14.49 9.38
CA ASP A 168 11.94 15.66 9.06
C ASP A 168 12.44 16.39 7.80
N ALA A 169 13.75 16.39 7.58
CA ALA A 169 14.36 17.06 6.42
C ALA A 169 14.40 16.19 5.17
N ASP A 170 14.65 14.87 5.30
CA ASP A 170 14.94 14.01 4.17
C ASP A 170 13.76 13.06 3.81
N VAL A 171 12.87 12.74 4.77
CA VAL A 171 11.80 11.74 4.57
C VAL A 171 10.41 12.38 4.50
N ALA A 172 10.04 13.16 5.52
CA ALA A 172 8.70 13.77 5.59
C ALA A 172 8.31 14.58 4.34
N PRO A 173 9.23 15.34 3.69
CA PRO A 173 8.93 16.09 2.47
C PRO A 173 8.67 15.23 1.23
N LEU A 174 8.88 13.91 1.29
CA LEU A 174 8.56 13.00 0.19
C LEU A 174 7.06 12.65 0.12
N THR A 175 6.28 13.09 1.09
CA THR A 175 4.84 12.85 1.19
C THR A 175 4.08 14.16 1.37
N PRO A 176 2.82 14.28 0.87
CA PRO A 176 2.06 15.52 0.99
C PRO A 176 1.70 15.90 2.44
N LYS A 177 1.55 14.91 3.33
CA LYS A 177 1.10 15.10 4.72
C LYS A 177 1.94 14.33 5.76
N GLY A 178 3.16 13.93 5.40
CA GLY A 178 4.11 13.31 6.32
C GLY A 178 3.90 11.81 6.58
N ASN A 179 2.90 11.17 5.98
CA ASN A 179 2.66 9.72 6.16
C ASN A 179 3.65 8.89 5.32
N ALA A 180 4.88 8.76 5.81
CA ALA A 180 5.92 8.01 5.14
C ALA A 180 5.79 6.49 5.38
N THR A 181 6.21 5.71 4.40
CA THR A 181 6.31 4.25 4.45
C THR A 181 7.77 3.81 4.29
N GLU A 182 8.07 2.52 4.52
CA GLU A 182 9.41 1.97 4.26
C GLU A 182 9.92 2.32 2.84
N ARG A 183 9.02 2.45 1.86
CA ARG A 183 9.40 2.82 0.48
C ARG A 183 9.98 4.23 0.40
N HIS A 184 9.40 5.17 1.15
CA HIS A 184 9.93 6.53 1.24
C HIS A 184 11.28 6.56 1.95
N LEU A 185 11.46 5.76 3.01
CA LEU A 185 12.76 5.64 3.69
C LEU A 185 13.84 5.12 2.73
N CYS A 186 13.54 4.08 1.94
CA CYS A 186 14.47 3.55 0.95
C CYS A 186 14.84 4.60 -0.11
N LEU A 187 13.85 5.35 -0.60
CA LEU A 187 14.07 6.42 -1.58
C LEU A 187 14.92 7.55 -0.99
N ALA A 188 14.65 7.95 0.26
CA ALA A 188 15.42 8.96 0.97
C ALA A 188 16.89 8.54 1.13
N TYR A 189 17.16 7.32 1.59
CA TYR A 189 18.52 6.77 1.69
C TYR A 189 19.22 6.74 0.34
N ALA A 190 18.55 6.28 -0.71
CA ALA A 190 19.14 6.23 -2.04
C ALA A 190 19.53 7.62 -2.56
N ARG A 191 18.65 8.60 -2.40
CA ARG A 191 18.90 10.01 -2.81
C ARG A 191 19.97 10.68 -1.97
N LYS A 192 19.96 10.48 -0.66
CA LYS A 192 20.98 11.01 0.24
C LYS A 192 22.36 10.48 -0.10
N ALA A 193 22.47 9.17 -0.33
CA ALA A 193 23.72 8.55 -0.76
C ALA A 193 24.22 9.11 -2.09
N ALA A 194 23.33 9.31 -3.06
CA ALA A 194 23.72 9.93 -4.33
C ALA A 194 24.22 11.37 -4.17
N GLY A 195 23.69 12.12 -3.21
CA GLY A 195 24.17 13.46 -2.85
C GLY A 195 25.55 13.45 -2.17
N ASP A 196 25.73 12.51 -1.22
CA ASP A 196 26.98 12.41 -0.44
C ASP A 196 28.12 11.74 -1.25
N PHE A 197 27.77 10.88 -2.23
CA PHE A 197 28.69 10.16 -3.12
C PHE A 197 28.35 10.42 -4.61
N PRO A 198 28.60 11.63 -5.13
CA PRO A 198 28.15 12.02 -6.47
C PRO A 198 28.82 11.25 -7.63
N GLU A 199 30.00 10.67 -7.39
CA GLU A 199 30.68 9.85 -8.37
C GLU A 199 30.14 8.42 -8.35
N GLU A 200 29.68 7.87 -9.48
CA GLU A 200 29.07 6.55 -9.57
C GLU A 200 29.95 5.45 -8.95
N GLY A 201 31.27 5.51 -9.16
CA GLY A 201 32.22 4.56 -8.57
C GLY A 201 32.22 4.58 -7.04
N SER A 202 32.19 5.77 -6.43
CA SER A 202 32.15 5.92 -4.98
C SER A 202 30.78 5.50 -4.39
N LEU A 203 29.69 5.83 -5.08
CA LEU A 203 28.33 5.39 -4.72
C LEU A 203 28.20 3.86 -4.76
N ARG A 204 28.71 3.23 -5.81
CA ARG A 204 28.77 1.76 -5.93
C ARG A 204 29.60 1.12 -4.81
N ALA A 205 30.77 1.66 -4.54
CA ALA A 205 31.64 1.17 -3.48
C ALA A 205 30.95 1.25 -2.09
N PHE A 206 30.33 2.38 -1.78
CA PHE A 206 29.56 2.57 -0.55
C PHE A 206 28.46 1.52 -0.40
N TRP A 207 27.57 1.40 -1.39
CA TRP A 207 26.46 0.46 -1.31
C TRP A 207 26.90 -1.00 -1.28
N SER A 208 27.93 -1.36 -2.08
CA SER A 208 28.51 -2.72 -2.07
C SER A 208 29.03 -3.10 -0.69
N GLU A 209 29.78 -2.19 -0.05
CA GLU A 209 30.30 -2.39 1.30
C GLU A 209 29.15 -2.52 2.32
N LYS A 210 28.22 -1.56 2.33
CA LYS A 210 27.17 -1.50 3.36
C LYS A 210 26.14 -2.62 3.22
N LEU A 211 25.76 -3.00 2.02
CA LEU A 211 24.73 -4.02 1.79
C LEU A 211 25.31 -5.44 1.62
N GLY A 212 26.65 -5.56 1.56
CA GLY A 212 27.31 -6.85 1.42
C GLY A 212 27.01 -7.55 0.10
N VAL A 213 26.98 -6.80 -1.01
CA VAL A 213 26.69 -7.29 -2.36
C VAL A 213 27.83 -6.93 -3.33
N ALA A 214 27.98 -7.68 -4.43
CA ALA A 214 28.96 -7.30 -5.44
C ALA A 214 28.55 -5.99 -6.14
N PRO A 215 29.51 -5.13 -6.56
CA PRO A 215 29.20 -3.89 -7.27
C PRO A 215 28.32 -4.09 -8.52
N ASP A 216 28.47 -5.21 -9.21
CA ASP A 216 27.70 -5.54 -10.43
C ASP A 216 26.24 -5.96 -10.11
N ASP A 217 25.94 -6.31 -8.86
CA ASP A 217 24.58 -6.63 -8.42
C ASP A 217 23.75 -5.39 -8.11
N LEU A 218 24.39 -4.22 -8.00
CA LEU A 218 23.73 -2.94 -7.78
C LEU A 218 23.06 -2.45 -9.06
N LYS A 219 21.74 -2.59 -9.12
CA LYS A 219 20.93 -2.20 -10.27
C LYS A 219 20.19 -0.91 -10.02
N ASP A 220 19.88 -0.19 -11.10
CA ASP A 220 19.01 1.00 -11.10
C ASP A 220 19.49 2.12 -10.15
N LEU A 221 20.81 2.34 -10.06
CA LEU A 221 21.35 3.50 -9.36
C LEU A 221 20.94 4.81 -10.06
N PRO A 222 20.76 5.92 -9.32
CA PRO A 222 20.96 6.01 -7.88
C PRO A 222 19.74 5.57 -7.03
N ASP A 223 18.49 5.74 -7.51
CA ASP A 223 17.27 5.64 -6.71
C ASP A 223 16.13 4.84 -7.40
N GLY A 224 16.50 4.06 -8.42
CA GLY A 224 15.52 3.21 -9.11
C GLY A 224 15.08 1.99 -8.29
N ARG A 225 14.17 1.20 -8.87
CA ARG A 225 13.53 0.05 -8.20
C ARG A 225 14.54 -0.94 -7.63
N GLY A 226 15.49 -1.39 -8.45
CA GLY A 226 16.45 -2.41 -8.02
C GLY A 226 17.25 -1.96 -6.79
N MET A 227 17.62 -0.68 -6.74
CA MET A 227 18.36 -0.14 -5.63
C MET A 227 17.47 0.00 -4.36
N THR A 228 16.29 0.57 -4.48
CA THR A 228 15.37 0.77 -3.34
C THR A 228 14.86 -0.55 -2.78
N ASP A 229 14.57 -1.56 -3.60
CA ASP A 229 14.21 -2.89 -3.17
C ASP A 229 15.36 -3.60 -2.44
N LEU A 230 16.60 -3.41 -2.89
CA LEU A 230 17.79 -3.95 -2.24
C LEU A 230 18.03 -3.30 -0.87
N ILE A 231 17.95 -1.97 -0.77
CA ILE A 231 18.02 -1.26 0.51
C ILE A 231 16.97 -1.81 1.47
N ARG A 232 15.72 -1.92 1.03
CA ARG A 232 14.62 -2.45 1.84
C ARG A 232 14.91 -3.86 2.35
N ALA A 233 15.28 -4.76 1.46
CA ALA A 233 15.54 -6.16 1.79
C ALA A 233 16.69 -6.32 2.79
N LYS A 234 17.76 -5.54 2.64
CA LYS A 234 18.99 -5.66 3.45
C LYS A 234 18.94 -4.90 4.76
N THR A 235 18.11 -3.85 4.87
CA THR A 235 18.12 -2.98 6.05
C THR A 235 16.81 -2.97 6.84
N MET A 236 15.64 -3.19 6.23
CA MET A 236 14.33 -2.96 6.86
C MET A 236 13.48 -4.22 7.02
N LYS A 237 13.84 -5.33 6.36
CA LYS A 237 13.15 -6.61 6.48
C LYS A 237 13.86 -7.53 7.46
N GLN A 238 13.22 -8.64 7.80
CA GLN A 238 13.74 -9.60 8.75
C GLN A 238 15.22 -9.93 8.49
N GLY A 239 16.05 -9.79 9.52
CA GLY A 239 17.51 -9.89 9.43
C GLY A 239 18.24 -8.59 9.08
N GLY A 240 17.56 -7.53 8.68
CA GLY A 240 18.14 -6.21 8.45
C GLY A 240 18.34 -5.40 9.74
N ALA A 241 19.28 -4.47 9.73
CA ALA A 241 19.66 -3.68 10.92
C ALA A 241 18.51 -2.80 11.47
N GLY A 242 17.59 -2.35 10.60
CA GLY A 242 16.44 -1.54 10.97
C GLY A 242 15.23 -2.36 11.44
N TYR A 243 15.23 -3.68 11.21
CA TYR A 243 14.10 -4.53 11.53
C TYR A 243 13.92 -4.74 13.04
N VAL A 244 12.68 -4.68 13.48
CA VAL A 244 12.25 -5.15 14.81
C VAL A 244 11.06 -6.04 14.61
N GLN A 245 11.11 -7.24 15.20
CA GLN A 245 9.99 -8.17 15.17
C GLN A 245 8.78 -7.51 15.84
N PRO A 246 7.64 -7.38 15.16
CA PRO A 246 6.41 -6.90 15.79
C PRO A 246 5.96 -7.84 16.91
N ASP A 247 5.40 -7.24 17.95
CA ASP A 247 4.71 -7.93 19.03
C ASP A 247 3.21 -7.61 19.01
N SER A 248 2.48 -8.13 19.99
CA SER A 248 1.02 -7.93 20.11
C SER A 248 0.57 -6.47 20.35
N GLY A 249 1.51 -5.56 20.65
CA GLY A 249 1.27 -4.13 20.85
C GLY A 249 1.70 -3.26 19.67
N SER A 250 2.36 -3.85 18.67
CA SER A 250 2.93 -3.10 17.53
C SER A 250 1.89 -2.60 16.54
N PHE A 251 0.71 -3.23 16.52
CA PHE A 251 -0.43 -2.90 15.65
C PHE A 251 -1.74 -3.05 16.41
N PRO A 252 -2.82 -2.34 16.01
CA PRO A 252 -4.14 -2.54 16.59
C PRO A 252 -4.60 -3.98 16.37
N LYS A 253 -5.47 -4.50 17.24
CA LYS A 253 -6.12 -5.78 16.98
C LYS A 253 -7.10 -5.65 15.80
N MET A 254 -7.33 -6.74 15.08
CA MET A 254 -8.32 -6.77 13.99
C MET A 254 -9.70 -6.29 14.46
N ALA A 255 -10.14 -6.70 15.64
CA ALA A 255 -11.41 -6.27 16.20
C ALA A 255 -11.48 -4.75 16.46
N GLU A 256 -10.40 -4.12 16.89
CA GLU A 256 -10.31 -2.67 17.12
C GLU A 256 -10.37 -1.90 15.79
N MET A 257 -9.67 -2.41 14.77
CA MET A 257 -9.74 -1.83 13.43
C MET A 257 -11.15 -1.97 12.83
N ASN A 258 -11.79 -3.12 13.00
CA ASN A 258 -13.17 -3.34 12.52
C ASN A 258 -14.17 -2.42 13.24
N GLU A 259 -14.02 -2.22 14.54
CA GLU A 259 -14.84 -1.27 15.30
C GLU A 259 -14.68 0.16 14.78
N PHE A 260 -13.44 0.59 14.50
CA PHE A 260 -13.15 1.88 13.87
C PHE A 260 -13.87 2.02 12.52
N VAL A 261 -13.73 1.04 11.64
CA VAL A 261 -14.34 1.04 10.30
C VAL A 261 -15.86 1.13 10.40
N LEU A 262 -16.48 0.34 11.28
CA LEU A 262 -17.93 0.36 11.50
C LEU A 262 -18.44 1.69 12.09
N LYS A 263 -17.69 2.31 13.00
CA LYS A 263 -18.02 3.65 13.53
C LYS A 263 -18.01 4.73 12.44
N CYS A 264 -17.15 4.56 11.43
CA CYS A 264 -17.12 5.43 10.24
C CYS A 264 -18.23 5.09 9.21
N GLY A 265 -19.09 4.11 9.45
CA GLY A 265 -20.13 3.68 8.53
C GLY A 265 -19.57 2.96 7.29
N ALA A 266 -18.34 2.46 7.37
CA ALA A 266 -17.64 1.73 6.32
C ALA A 266 -17.68 0.21 6.58
N LEU A 267 -17.10 -0.57 5.69
CA LEU A 267 -17.19 -2.04 5.67
C LEU A 267 -15.83 -2.65 6.06
N PRO A 268 -15.71 -3.33 7.21
CA PRO A 268 -14.51 -4.09 7.55
C PRO A 268 -14.22 -5.14 6.49
N THR A 269 -13.00 -5.12 5.96
CA THR A 269 -12.59 -5.87 4.78
C THR A 269 -11.34 -6.68 5.08
N PHE A 270 -11.41 -7.98 4.91
CA PHE A 270 -10.26 -8.86 5.05
C PHE A 270 -9.41 -8.82 3.78
N THR A 271 -8.10 -8.60 3.91
CA THR A 271 -7.15 -8.68 2.80
C THR A 271 -6.51 -10.06 2.77
N TRP A 272 -6.67 -10.76 1.64
CA TRP A 272 -6.04 -12.06 1.39
C TRP A 272 -5.07 -11.91 0.20
N LEU A 273 -3.87 -12.50 0.31
CA LEU A 273 -2.84 -12.32 -0.69
C LEU A 273 -2.75 -13.48 -1.69
N ASP A 274 -2.26 -14.65 -1.27
CA ASP A 274 -2.01 -15.75 -2.21
C ASP A 274 -2.17 -17.17 -1.64
N GLY A 275 -2.52 -17.29 -0.37
CA GLY A 275 -2.76 -18.56 0.29
C GLY A 275 -1.51 -19.43 0.47
N THR A 276 -0.30 -18.86 0.40
CA THR A 276 0.93 -19.65 0.52
C THR A 276 1.46 -19.73 1.94
N SER A 277 1.06 -18.82 2.82
CA SER A 277 1.43 -18.83 4.24
C SER A 277 0.61 -19.83 5.04
N GLU A 278 1.11 -20.22 6.21
CA GLU A 278 0.42 -21.12 7.13
C GLU A 278 -0.94 -20.56 7.59
N GLY A 279 -0.99 -19.27 7.89
CA GLY A 279 -2.22 -18.61 8.31
C GLY A 279 -3.25 -18.52 7.19
N GLU A 280 -2.85 -18.13 5.96
CA GLU A 280 -3.79 -18.06 4.84
C GLU A 280 -4.24 -19.44 4.35
N GLN A 281 -3.50 -20.51 4.62
CA GLN A 281 -3.94 -21.89 4.37
C GLN A 281 -5.03 -22.34 5.35
N ALA A 282 -5.09 -21.76 6.54
CA ALA A 282 -6.20 -21.96 7.48
C ALA A 282 -7.39 -21.01 7.16
N LEU A 283 -7.76 -20.96 5.88
CA LEU A 283 -8.70 -19.99 5.33
C LEU A 283 -10.03 -19.95 6.07
N GLU A 284 -10.65 -21.10 6.34
CA GLU A 284 -11.95 -21.19 7.03
C GLU A 284 -11.87 -20.60 8.45
N GLU A 285 -10.78 -20.91 9.20
CA GLU A 285 -10.55 -20.37 10.53
C GLU A 285 -10.35 -18.85 10.49
N LEU A 286 -9.56 -18.34 9.55
CA LEU A 286 -9.36 -16.91 9.34
C LEU A 286 -10.67 -16.19 9.02
N VAL A 287 -11.48 -16.78 8.15
CA VAL A 287 -12.79 -16.21 7.76
C VAL A 287 -13.74 -16.18 8.96
N GLU A 288 -13.78 -17.24 9.77
CA GLU A 288 -14.61 -17.30 10.97
C GLU A 288 -14.23 -16.21 11.97
N ILE A 289 -12.93 -16.06 12.25
CA ILE A 289 -12.40 -15.02 13.14
C ILE A 289 -12.72 -13.63 12.58
N GLY A 290 -12.46 -13.39 11.31
CA GLY A 290 -12.77 -12.13 10.65
C GLY A 290 -14.25 -11.78 10.77
N ARG A 291 -15.14 -12.69 10.47
CA ARG A 291 -16.60 -12.49 10.58
C ARG A 291 -17.06 -12.26 12.03
N SER A 292 -16.50 -12.99 12.97
CA SER A 292 -16.83 -12.82 14.40
C SER A 292 -16.44 -11.43 14.93
N THR A 293 -15.49 -10.76 14.29
CA THR A 293 -15.02 -9.41 14.63
C THR A 293 -15.61 -8.31 13.72
N GLY A 294 -16.46 -8.67 12.74
CA GLY A 294 -17.23 -7.71 11.94
C GLY A 294 -16.85 -7.62 10.47
N VAL A 295 -15.95 -8.46 9.96
CA VAL A 295 -15.61 -8.52 8.52
C VAL A 295 -16.83 -8.92 7.70
N VAL A 296 -17.12 -8.16 6.66
CA VAL A 296 -18.24 -8.35 5.75
C VAL A 296 -17.86 -8.33 4.27
N VAL A 297 -16.58 -8.03 3.95
CA VAL A 297 -16.03 -7.96 2.60
C VAL A 297 -14.68 -8.66 2.57
N PHE A 298 -14.34 -9.26 1.42
CA PHE A 298 -12.99 -9.76 1.13
C PHE A 298 -12.33 -8.95 0.04
N ASN A 299 -11.01 -8.73 0.16
CA ASN A 299 -10.18 -8.17 -0.88
C ASN A 299 -9.14 -9.20 -1.33
N VAL A 300 -8.98 -9.32 -2.63
CA VAL A 300 -7.96 -10.15 -3.29
C VAL A 300 -7.13 -9.28 -4.24
N ILE A 301 -5.93 -9.75 -4.55
CA ILE A 301 -5.02 -9.13 -5.51
C ILE A 301 -4.72 -10.17 -6.58
N PRO A 302 -5.56 -10.28 -7.63
CA PRO A 302 -5.49 -11.39 -8.59
C PRO A 302 -4.13 -11.53 -9.26
N ASP A 303 -3.46 -10.41 -9.58
CA ASP A 303 -2.12 -10.42 -10.20
C ASP A 303 -1.05 -11.15 -9.37
N ARG A 304 -1.20 -11.23 -8.05
CA ARG A 304 -0.29 -12.01 -7.17
C ARG A 304 -0.48 -13.51 -7.34
N ASN A 305 -1.61 -13.96 -7.85
CA ASN A 305 -2.02 -15.35 -7.88
C ASN A 305 -1.70 -16.05 -9.20
N TYR A 306 -1.53 -15.29 -10.28
CA TYR A 306 -1.11 -15.84 -11.59
C TYR A 306 0.27 -15.35 -12.05
N THR A 307 0.97 -14.58 -11.24
CA THR A 307 2.34 -14.15 -11.54
C THR A 307 3.30 -15.34 -11.58
N PRO A 308 4.29 -15.38 -12.52
CA PRO A 308 5.26 -16.47 -12.60
C PRO A 308 5.95 -16.80 -11.26
N GLY A 309 6.07 -18.08 -10.95
CA GLY A 309 6.81 -18.54 -9.74
C GLY A 309 6.10 -19.55 -8.86
N SER A 310 4.81 -19.77 -8.99
CA SER A 310 4.01 -20.87 -8.44
C SER A 310 2.56 -20.72 -8.90
N PRO A 311 2.33 -20.58 -10.22
CA PRO A 311 1.01 -20.16 -10.72
C PRO A 311 -0.09 -21.15 -10.32
N ASP A 312 0.12 -22.46 -10.51
CA ASP A 312 -0.94 -23.45 -10.31
C ASP A 312 -1.47 -23.47 -8.88
N ARG A 313 -0.58 -23.43 -7.86
CA ARG A 313 -0.98 -23.45 -6.46
C ARG A 313 -1.71 -22.16 -6.05
N LYS A 314 -1.14 -21.02 -6.40
CA LYS A 314 -1.71 -19.71 -6.05
C LYS A 314 -3.06 -19.50 -6.72
N LEU A 315 -3.19 -19.93 -7.96
CA LEU A 315 -4.43 -19.86 -8.71
C LEU A 315 -5.51 -20.78 -8.10
N GLU A 316 -5.16 -21.98 -7.70
CA GLU A 316 -6.10 -22.86 -6.99
C GLU A 316 -6.53 -22.28 -5.64
N ASN A 317 -5.60 -21.67 -4.89
CA ASN A 317 -5.91 -20.96 -3.65
C ASN A 317 -6.89 -19.79 -3.91
N LEU A 318 -6.66 -18.99 -4.96
CA LEU A 318 -7.57 -17.91 -5.35
C LEU A 318 -8.98 -18.44 -5.65
N ARG A 319 -9.07 -19.54 -6.42
CA ARG A 319 -10.36 -20.18 -6.71
C ARG A 319 -11.07 -20.69 -5.45
N GLN A 320 -10.32 -21.16 -4.45
CA GLN A 320 -10.89 -21.57 -3.16
C GLN A 320 -11.49 -20.37 -2.42
N VAL A 321 -10.78 -19.23 -2.38
CA VAL A 321 -11.30 -18.01 -1.76
C VAL A 321 -12.55 -17.52 -2.48
N VAL A 322 -12.54 -17.47 -3.82
CA VAL A 322 -13.70 -17.05 -4.61
C VAL A 322 -14.92 -17.92 -4.28
N ARG A 323 -14.77 -19.26 -4.29
CA ARG A 323 -15.87 -20.18 -3.95
C ARG A 323 -16.35 -19.98 -2.50
N LEU A 324 -15.42 -19.87 -1.55
CA LEU A 324 -15.79 -19.68 -0.14
C LEU A 324 -16.54 -18.37 0.08
N THR A 325 -16.11 -17.29 -0.53
CA THR A 325 -16.80 -15.99 -0.40
C THR A 325 -18.17 -16.03 -1.08
N GLU A 326 -18.32 -16.72 -2.21
CA GLU A 326 -19.61 -16.96 -2.86
C GLU A 326 -20.56 -17.78 -1.97
N ASP A 327 -20.10 -18.90 -1.43
CA ASP A 327 -20.89 -19.78 -0.54
C ASP A 327 -21.34 -19.06 0.74
N LEU A 328 -20.54 -18.13 1.23
CA LEU A 328 -20.83 -17.32 2.43
C LEU A 328 -21.61 -16.03 2.12
N GLY A 329 -21.83 -15.70 0.84
CA GLY A 329 -22.46 -14.45 0.41
C GLY A 329 -21.66 -13.20 0.77
N LEU A 330 -20.34 -13.30 0.79
CA LEU A 330 -19.44 -12.18 1.09
C LEU A 330 -19.00 -11.51 -0.21
N PRO A 331 -19.17 -10.18 -0.34
CA PRO A 331 -18.62 -9.44 -1.48
C PRO A 331 -17.11 -9.61 -1.59
N LEU A 332 -16.63 -9.73 -2.83
CA LEU A 332 -15.23 -9.84 -3.17
C LEU A 332 -14.79 -8.59 -3.94
N LEU A 333 -13.79 -7.86 -3.44
CA LEU A 333 -13.17 -6.74 -4.11
C LEU A 333 -11.83 -7.17 -4.71
N GLY A 334 -11.52 -6.68 -5.90
CA GLY A 334 -10.24 -6.89 -6.56
C GLY A 334 -9.51 -5.57 -6.83
N GLY A 335 -8.19 -5.63 -6.79
CA GLY A 335 -7.35 -4.49 -7.16
C GLY A 335 -5.86 -4.82 -7.16
N THR A 336 -5.06 -3.86 -7.61
CA THR A 336 -3.67 -4.09 -7.98
C THR A 336 -2.64 -3.48 -7.04
N GLU A 337 -3.08 -2.89 -5.92
CA GLU A 337 -2.28 -2.16 -4.93
C GLU A 337 -1.52 -0.93 -5.49
N MET A 338 -0.83 -1.04 -6.62
CA MET A 338 0.01 0.00 -7.23
C MET A 338 1.09 0.59 -6.30
N ASN A 339 1.49 -0.14 -5.28
CA ASN A 339 2.51 0.25 -4.30
C ASN A 339 3.90 -0.31 -4.64
N SER A 340 4.03 -1.03 -5.74
CA SER A 340 5.29 -1.60 -6.20
C SER A 340 5.42 -1.49 -7.73
N PRO A 341 6.60 -1.11 -8.24
CA PRO A 341 6.83 -1.07 -9.69
C PRO A 341 6.58 -2.43 -10.35
N GLY A 342 5.91 -2.40 -11.50
CA GLY A 342 5.55 -3.60 -12.28
C GLY A 342 4.12 -4.09 -12.03
N GLN A 343 3.44 -3.62 -10.99
CA GLN A 343 2.01 -3.87 -10.83
C GLN A 343 1.21 -3.18 -11.93
N LYS A 344 0.18 -3.85 -12.41
CA LYS A 344 -0.70 -3.34 -13.47
C LYS A 344 -1.63 -2.25 -12.91
N PHE A 345 -2.20 -1.46 -13.79
CA PHE A 345 -3.28 -0.53 -13.41
C PHE A 345 -4.61 -1.27 -13.21
N VAL A 346 -4.82 -2.34 -13.96
CA VAL A 346 -6.00 -3.22 -13.90
C VAL A 346 -5.51 -4.66 -14.01
N ASP A 347 -6.09 -5.58 -13.23
CA ASP A 347 -5.85 -7.00 -13.36
C ASP A 347 -6.31 -7.52 -14.73
N ASP A 348 -5.60 -8.51 -15.25
CA ASP A 348 -5.91 -9.11 -16.55
C ASP A 348 -6.88 -10.28 -16.41
N PHE A 349 -8.15 -9.96 -16.17
CA PHE A 349 -9.23 -10.96 -16.10
C PHE A 349 -9.53 -11.67 -17.43
N GLY A 350 -8.83 -11.27 -18.51
CA GLY A 350 -8.90 -11.97 -19.81
C GLY A 350 -7.77 -12.98 -20.00
N SER A 351 -6.89 -13.17 -19.03
CA SER A 351 -5.83 -14.17 -19.09
C SER A 351 -6.40 -15.59 -19.01
N GLU A 352 -5.69 -16.57 -19.60
CA GLU A 352 -6.11 -17.98 -19.53
C GLU A 352 -6.10 -18.54 -18.09
N GLU A 353 -5.34 -17.90 -17.20
CA GLU A 353 -5.17 -18.30 -15.80
C GLU A 353 -6.36 -17.88 -14.92
N LEU A 354 -7.12 -16.83 -15.28
CA LEU A 354 -8.27 -16.29 -14.56
C LEU A 354 -9.57 -16.48 -15.33
#